data_46d06f3f39fd6c6eca3c2371cc138214
#
_entry.id   46d06f3f39fd6c6eca3c2371cc138214
#
_cell.length_a   1.000
_cell.length_b   1.000
_cell.length_c   1.000
_cell.angle_alpha   90.00
_cell.angle_beta   90.00
_cell.angle_gamma   90.00
#
_symmetry.space_group_name_H-M   'P 1'
#
loop_
_entity.id
_entity.type
_entity.pdbx_description
1 polymer ?
#
loop_
_entity_poly.entity_id
_entity_poly.type
_entity_poly.pdbx_seq_one_letter_code
_entity_poly.pdbx_strand_id
1 'polypeptide(L)'
;MFELQYFIIGIVQGFTEFLPISSSGHLVLVSELTSWQDQGLFTDVAVHVGTLLAVIIYLRLHIITLLRNFFTFKINKNDNLIKIIIATMPAVIVGFFIFEFVQLYFRDIKVVAVTSIVFAALLFIADHFKFKISNWENISYVQAFIIGLFQVLAFIPGASRAGVTITGARFLGINRSSSAIFSMLLSIPIILASLVLTSIDLINSSEMNI
;
A
#
# COMPACT_ATOMS: atom_id res chain seq x y z
N MET A 1 28.64 -8.72 5.43
CA MET A 1 28.03 -8.32 4.13
C MET A 1 26.49 -8.35 4.21
N PHE A 2 25.90 -9.40 4.78
CA PHE A 2 24.42 -9.51 4.98
C PHE A 2 23.80 -8.36 5.75
N GLU A 3 24.41 -7.92 6.85
CA GLU A 3 23.87 -6.83 7.68
C GLU A 3 23.72 -5.50 6.91
N LEU A 4 24.70 -5.16 6.05
CA LEU A 4 24.67 -3.96 5.24
C LEU A 4 23.54 -3.99 4.19
N GLN A 5 23.30 -5.15 3.57
CA GLN A 5 22.21 -5.33 2.62
C GLN A 5 20.86 -5.03 3.26
N TYR A 6 20.55 -5.66 4.39
CA TYR A 6 19.27 -5.45 5.09
C TYR A 6 19.08 -4.01 5.58
N PHE A 7 20.18 -3.38 6.02
CA PHE A 7 20.14 -1.98 6.42
C PHE A 7 19.78 -1.06 5.26
N ILE A 8 20.41 -1.26 4.09
CA ILE A 8 20.10 -0.46 2.88
C ILE A 8 18.67 -0.72 2.41
N ILE A 9 18.23 -1.98 2.38
CA ILE A 9 16.85 -2.34 2.03
C ILE A 9 15.85 -1.66 2.96
N GLY A 10 16.09 -1.65 4.27
CA GLY A 10 15.24 -0.95 5.24
C GLY A 10 15.17 0.55 5.01
N ILE A 11 16.30 1.19 4.65
CA ILE A 11 16.33 2.62 4.29
C ILE A 11 15.53 2.87 3.02
N VAL A 12 15.77 2.09 1.95
CA VAL A 12 15.05 2.23 0.68
C VAL A 12 13.55 2.08 0.91
N GLN A 13 13.13 1.04 1.61
CA GLN A 13 11.72 0.81 1.96
C GLN A 13 11.13 1.99 2.74
N GLY A 14 11.83 2.48 3.76
CA GLY A 14 11.37 3.58 4.60
C GLY A 14 11.11 4.86 3.81
N PHE A 15 11.95 5.16 2.82
CA PHE A 15 11.76 6.34 1.97
C PHE A 15 10.70 6.14 0.89
N THR A 16 10.56 4.93 0.35
CA THR A 16 9.76 4.71 -0.87
C THR A 16 8.34 4.23 -0.61
N GLU A 17 8.04 3.65 0.56
CA GLU A 17 6.75 2.99 0.83
C GLU A 17 5.54 3.92 0.72
N PHE A 18 5.65 5.14 1.24
CA PHE A 18 4.53 6.10 1.25
C PHE A 18 4.59 7.13 0.12
N LEU A 19 5.68 7.15 -0.63
CA LEU A 19 5.80 7.95 -1.84
C LEU A 19 5.16 7.21 -3.03
N PRO A 20 4.61 7.91 -4.01
CA PRO A 20 3.97 7.28 -5.18
C PRO A 20 5.00 6.80 -6.22
N ILE A 21 6.04 6.06 -5.81
CA ILE A 21 7.20 5.69 -6.63
C ILE A 21 7.53 4.19 -6.64
N SER A 22 6.66 3.34 -6.08
CA SER A 22 6.81 1.88 -6.01
C SER A 22 8.02 1.38 -5.20
N SER A 23 7.82 1.16 -3.89
CA SER A 23 8.84 0.57 -3.01
C SER A 23 9.33 -0.79 -3.50
N SER A 24 8.43 -1.68 -3.90
CA SER A 24 8.79 -2.99 -4.46
C SER A 24 9.67 -2.89 -5.70
N GLY A 25 9.41 -1.93 -6.58
CA GLY A 25 10.27 -1.67 -7.73
C GLY A 25 11.69 -1.25 -7.34
N HIS A 26 11.82 -0.42 -6.29
CA HIS A 26 13.12 -0.01 -5.77
C HIS A 26 13.86 -1.16 -5.09
N LEU A 27 13.16 -2.04 -4.36
CA LEU A 27 13.78 -3.21 -3.75
C LEU A 27 14.34 -4.18 -4.79
N VAL A 28 13.60 -4.45 -5.87
CA VAL A 28 14.10 -5.22 -7.02
C VAL A 28 15.31 -4.54 -7.66
N LEU A 29 15.28 -3.21 -7.83
CA LEU A 29 16.38 -2.46 -8.42
C LEU A 29 17.66 -2.53 -7.58
N VAL A 30 17.55 -2.58 -6.25
CA VAL A 30 18.73 -2.78 -5.37
C VAL A 30 19.42 -4.09 -5.68
N SER A 31 18.71 -5.20 -5.84
CA SER A 31 19.29 -6.50 -6.19
C SER A 31 19.92 -6.49 -7.59
N GLU A 32 19.28 -5.85 -8.56
CA GLU A 32 19.78 -5.74 -9.94
C GLU A 32 21.05 -4.87 -10.08
N LEU A 33 21.15 -3.78 -9.30
CA LEU A 33 22.29 -2.86 -9.32
C LEU A 33 23.47 -3.32 -8.47
N THR A 34 23.25 -4.29 -7.60
CA THR A 34 24.27 -4.87 -6.72
C THR A 34 24.48 -6.34 -7.10
N SER A 35 25.55 -6.94 -6.65
CA SER A 35 25.74 -8.39 -6.74
C SER A 35 25.02 -9.17 -5.62
N TRP A 36 24.09 -8.52 -4.91
CA TRP A 36 23.35 -9.15 -3.82
C TRP A 36 22.23 -10.03 -4.37
N GLN A 37 22.05 -11.17 -3.72
CA GLN A 37 20.90 -12.02 -4.02
C GLN A 37 19.61 -11.32 -3.64
N ASP A 38 18.51 -11.61 -4.36
CA ASP A 38 17.18 -11.16 -3.98
C ASP A 38 16.89 -11.59 -2.53
N GLN A 39 16.51 -10.65 -1.71
CA GLN A 39 16.26 -10.83 -0.28
C GLN A 39 15.07 -11.72 0.05
N GLY A 40 14.23 -12.01 -0.93
CA GLY A 40 13.04 -12.85 -0.81
C GLY A 40 11.87 -12.20 -0.07
N LEU A 41 10.71 -12.83 -0.23
CA LEU A 41 9.43 -12.34 0.27
C LEU A 41 9.41 -12.08 1.79
N PHE A 42 10.10 -12.92 2.57
CA PHE A 42 10.14 -12.76 4.03
C PHE A 42 10.77 -11.42 4.44
N THR A 43 11.90 -11.07 3.82
CA THR A 43 12.57 -9.79 4.10
C THR A 43 11.73 -8.61 3.62
N ASP A 44 11.12 -8.72 2.42
CA ASP A 44 10.21 -7.69 1.91
C ASP A 44 9.07 -7.41 2.89
N VAL A 45 8.45 -8.46 3.42
CA VAL A 45 7.38 -8.30 4.42
C VAL A 45 7.92 -7.74 5.73
N ALA A 46 9.08 -8.17 6.20
CA ALA A 46 9.68 -7.68 7.44
C ALA A 46 9.96 -6.17 7.40
N VAL A 47 10.48 -5.64 6.28
CA VAL A 47 10.72 -4.19 6.15
C VAL A 47 9.40 -3.39 6.05
N HIS A 48 8.32 -3.99 5.53
CA HIS A 48 6.99 -3.39 5.57
C HIS A 48 6.43 -3.28 7.00
N VAL A 49 6.81 -4.19 7.93
CA VAL A 49 6.45 -4.03 9.35
C VAL A 49 7.08 -2.77 9.93
N GLY A 50 8.32 -2.48 9.59
CA GLY A 50 8.99 -1.24 10.02
C GLY A 50 8.26 0.02 9.54
N THR A 51 7.85 0.06 8.28
CA THR A 51 7.07 1.19 7.74
C THR A 51 5.65 1.23 8.30
N LEU A 52 5.03 0.09 8.61
CA LEU A 52 3.75 0.01 9.30
C LEU A 52 3.83 0.67 10.70
N LEU A 53 4.85 0.35 11.48
CA LEU A 53 5.05 0.97 12.78
C LEU A 53 5.27 2.49 12.64
N ALA A 54 6.06 2.92 11.67
CA ALA A 54 6.29 4.34 11.41
C ALA A 54 4.99 5.09 11.08
N VAL A 55 4.14 4.54 10.20
CA VAL A 55 2.86 5.19 9.84
C VAL A 55 1.86 5.19 11.00
N ILE A 56 1.82 4.15 11.82
CA ILE A 56 0.99 4.11 13.03
C ILE A 56 1.40 5.23 14.00
N ILE A 57 2.70 5.40 14.23
CA ILE A 57 3.22 6.46 15.09
C ILE A 57 2.92 7.84 14.49
N TYR A 58 3.13 8.02 13.19
CA TYR A 58 2.89 9.28 12.50
C TYR A 58 1.41 9.68 12.54
N LEU A 59 0.51 8.74 12.25
CA LEU A 59 -0.94 8.96 12.20
C LEU A 59 -1.65 8.65 13.53
N ARG A 60 -0.92 8.51 14.65
CA ARG A 60 -1.48 8.09 15.94
C ARG A 60 -2.73 8.89 16.38
N LEU A 61 -2.77 10.19 16.12
CA LEU A 61 -3.91 11.03 16.49
C LEU A 61 -5.15 10.71 15.65
N HIS A 62 -4.98 10.48 14.36
CA HIS A 62 -6.08 10.03 13.49
C HIS A 62 -6.59 8.65 13.92
N ILE A 63 -5.68 7.72 14.19
CA ILE A 63 -6.01 6.35 14.61
C ILE A 63 -6.76 6.36 15.95
N ILE A 64 -6.26 7.08 16.94
CA ILE A 64 -6.92 7.22 18.26
C ILE A 64 -8.33 7.78 18.09
N THR A 65 -8.49 8.80 17.24
CA THR A 65 -9.81 9.41 16.98
C THR A 65 -10.76 8.42 16.32
N LEU A 66 -10.29 7.66 15.32
CA LEU A 66 -11.07 6.61 14.64
C LEU A 66 -11.53 5.54 15.63
N LEU A 67 -10.60 5.00 16.42
CA LEU A 67 -10.90 3.97 17.42
C LEU A 67 -11.84 4.49 18.52
N ARG A 68 -11.60 5.69 19.02
CA ARG A 68 -12.47 6.31 20.04
C ARG A 68 -13.90 6.47 19.53
N ASN A 69 -14.09 6.95 18.30
CA ASN A 69 -15.43 7.11 17.72
C ASN A 69 -16.13 5.76 17.57
N PHE A 70 -15.41 4.73 17.16
CA PHE A 70 -15.93 3.37 17.04
C PHE A 70 -16.38 2.81 18.41
N PHE A 71 -15.52 2.85 19.42
CA PHE A 71 -15.83 2.29 20.75
C PHE A 71 -16.86 3.11 21.56
N THR A 72 -17.04 4.39 21.25
CA THR A 72 -18.08 5.21 21.90
C THR A 72 -19.44 5.12 21.20
N PHE A 73 -19.57 4.19 20.23
CA PHE A 73 -20.80 4.01 19.44
C PHE A 73 -21.33 5.32 18.82
N LYS A 74 -20.49 6.32 18.67
CA LYS A 74 -20.81 7.54 17.92
C LYS A 74 -20.71 7.28 16.41
N ILE A 75 -21.21 6.11 15.98
CA ILE A 75 -21.27 5.73 14.57
C ILE A 75 -22.32 6.64 13.92
N ASN A 76 -21.86 7.73 13.34
CA ASN A 76 -22.66 8.58 12.48
C ASN A 76 -22.72 7.99 11.08
N LYS A 77 -23.73 8.38 10.29
CA LYS A 77 -23.89 8.01 8.87
C LYS A 77 -22.66 8.31 7.99
N ASN A 78 -21.57 8.81 8.54
CA ASN A 78 -20.33 9.19 7.85
C ASN A 78 -19.08 8.74 8.64
N ASP A 79 -19.12 7.52 9.18
CA ASP A 79 -18.01 6.99 9.98
C ASP A 79 -16.75 6.77 9.13
N ASN A 80 -15.67 7.41 9.55
CA ASN A 80 -14.40 7.39 8.82
C ASN A 80 -13.70 6.02 8.87
N LEU A 81 -13.90 5.23 9.93
CA LEU A 81 -13.37 3.87 10.00
C LEU A 81 -14.07 2.96 8.96
N ILE A 82 -15.39 3.11 8.80
CA ILE A 82 -16.15 2.36 7.78
C ILE A 82 -15.63 2.69 6.37
N LYS A 83 -15.27 3.95 6.08
CA LYS A 83 -14.67 4.33 4.80
C LYS A 83 -13.34 3.62 4.54
N ILE A 84 -12.49 3.51 5.56
CA ILE A 84 -11.22 2.78 5.47
C ILE A 84 -11.49 1.28 5.20
N ILE A 85 -12.44 0.67 5.91
CA ILE A 85 -12.84 -0.72 5.70
C ILE A 85 -13.34 -0.92 4.26
N ILE A 86 -14.28 -0.10 3.80
CA ILE A 86 -14.85 -0.18 2.45
C ILE A 86 -13.76 -0.03 1.38
N ALA A 87 -12.81 0.89 1.56
CA ALA A 87 -11.72 1.10 0.62
C ALA A 87 -10.65 -0.02 0.67
N THR A 88 -10.57 -0.77 1.77
CA THR A 88 -9.63 -1.89 1.92
C THR A 88 -10.18 -3.18 1.29
N MET A 89 -11.49 -3.41 1.39
CA MET A 89 -12.14 -4.66 0.99
C MET A 89 -11.84 -5.12 -0.44
N PRO A 90 -11.91 -4.28 -1.49
CA PRO A 90 -11.62 -4.73 -2.85
C PRO A 90 -10.21 -5.33 -2.99
N ALA A 91 -9.20 -4.68 -2.42
CA ALA A 91 -7.83 -5.16 -2.50
C ALA A 91 -7.61 -6.43 -1.68
N VAL A 92 -8.20 -6.56 -0.48
CA VAL A 92 -8.09 -7.79 0.33
C VAL A 92 -8.74 -8.96 -0.40
N ILE A 93 -9.95 -8.78 -0.95
CA ILE A 93 -10.65 -9.85 -1.68
C ILE A 93 -9.84 -10.28 -2.90
N VAL A 94 -9.47 -9.35 -3.76
CA VAL A 94 -8.71 -9.68 -4.99
C VAL A 94 -7.35 -10.26 -4.62
N GLY A 95 -6.63 -9.66 -3.65
CA GLY A 95 -5.32 -10.11 -3.20
C GLY A 95 -5.33 -11.56 -2.72
N PHE A 96 -6.36 -11.97 -1.99
CA PHE A 96 -6.50 -13.35 -1.54
C PHE A 96 -6.53 -14.36 -2.71
N PHE A 97 -7.21 -14.03 -3.81
CA PHE A 97 -7.31 -14.93 -4.97
C PHE A 97 -6.10 -14.89 -5.90
N ILE A 98 -5.36 -13.78 -5.96
CA ILE A 98 -4.25 -13.62 -6.93
C ILE A 98 -2.87 -13.69 -6.27
N PHE A 99 -2.79 -13.92 -4.95
CA PHE A 99 -1.55 -13.88 -4.18
C PHE A 99 -0.44 -14.76 -4.78
N GLU A 100 -0.73 -16.03 -5.04
CA GLU A 100 0.22 -16.97 -5.63
C GLU A 100 0.62 -16.57 -7.06
N PHE A 101 -0.34 -16.11 -7.86
CA PHE A 101 -0.10 -15.70 -9.24
C PHE A 101 0.83 -14.49 -9.33
N VAL A 102 0.65 -13.50 -8.44
CA VAL A 102 1.50 -12.31 -8.40
C VAL A 102 2.94 -12.66 -8.06
N GLN A 103 3.15 -13.58 -7.12
CA GLN A 103 4.51 -14.01 -6.73
C GLN A 103 5.28 -14.66 -7.88
N LEU A 104 4.59 -15.45 -8.74
CA LEU A 104 5.23 -16.25 -9.77
C LEU A 104 5.57 -15.47 -11.05
N TYR A 105 4.76 -14.50 -11.45
CA TYR A 105 4.80 -13.96 -12.82
C TYR A 105 5.25 -12.49 -12.94
N PHE A 106 5.32 -11.72 -11.84
CA PHE A 106 5.44 -10.27 -11.94
C PHE A 106 6.75 -9.66 -11.41
N ARG A 107 7.86 -10.42 -11.34
CA ARG A 107 9.17 -9.90 -10.90
C ARG A 107 10.06 -9.41 -12.07
N ASP A 108 9.56 -9.31 -13.29
CA ASP A 108 10.33 -8.82 -14.44
C ASP A 108 10.51 -7.29 -14.33
N ILE A 109 11.77 -6.85 -14.29
CA ILE A 109 12.16 -5.44 -14.21
C ILE A 109 11.60 -4.60 -15.37
N LYS A 110 11.42 -5.19 -16.56
CA LYS A 110 10.83 -4.49 -17.72
C LYS A 110 9.35 -4.18 -17.47
N VAL A 111 8.62 -5.12 -16.88
CA VAL A 111 7.23 -4.91 -16.46
C VAL A 111 7.16 -3.78 -15.45
N VAL A 112 7.99 -3.83 -14.41
CA VAL A 112 8.08 -2.78 -13.38
C VAL A 112 8.36 -1.41 -13.99
N ALA A 113 9.30 -1.32 -14.92
CA ALA A 113 9.66 -0.05 -15.57
C ALA A 113 8.50 0.54 -16.38
N VAL A 114 7.87 -0.27 -17.25
CA VAL A 114 6.74 0.17 -18.09
C VAL A 114 5.54 0.58 -17.25
N THR A 115 5.17 -0.24 -16.27
CA THR A 115 4.02 0.05 -15.40
C THR A 115 4.26 1.28 -14.54
N SER A 116 5.47 1.49 -14.01
CA SER A 116 5.82 2.70 -13.27
C SER A 116 5.63 3.97 -14.11
N ILE A 117 6.04 3.96 -15.39
CA ILE A 117 5.84 5.09 -16.31
C ILE A 117 4.35 5.34 -16.53
N VAL A 118 3.57 4.28 -16.80
CA VAL A 118 2.13 4.39 -17.04
C VAL A 118 1.41 4.98 -15.81
N PHE A 119 1.68 4.44 -14.62
CA PHE A 119 1.03 4.91 -13.40
C PHE A 119 1.52 6.29 -12.95
N ALA A 120 2.79 6.66 -13.23
CA ALA A 120 3.27 8.02 -13.03
C ALA A 120 2.54 9.02 -13.95
N ALA A 121 2.33 8.66 -15.22
CA ALA A 121 1.54 9.48 -16.15
C ALA A 121 0.07 9.62 -15.70
N LEU A 122 -0.56 8.54 -15.22
CA LEU A 122 -1.91 8.59 -14.67
C LEU A 122 -2.00 9.49 -13.44
N LEU A 123 -1.04 9.41 -12.53
CA LEU A 123 -0.98 10.30 -11.37
C LEU A 123 -0.78 11.76 -11.79
N PHE A 124 0.11 12.01 -12.74
CA PHE A 124 0.32 13.35 -13.29
C PHE A 124 -0.97 13.92 -13.88
N ILE A 125 -1.71 13.16 -14.67
CA ILE A 125 -3.01 13.56 -15.21
C ILE A 125 -4.00 13.83 -14.08
N ALA A 126 -4.13 12.91 -13.12
CA ALA A 126 -5.05 13.04 -12.00
C ALA A 126 -4.76 14.29 -11.15
N ASP A 127 -3.49 14.66 -11.03
CA ASP A 127 -3.07 15.82 -10.22
C ASP A 127 -3.46 17.17 -10.82
N HIS A 128 -3.77 17.24 -12.13
CA HIS A 128 -4.28 18.43 -12.80
C HIS A 128 -5.77 18.67 -12.58
N PHE A 129 -6.51 17.70 -12.07
CA PHE A 129 -7.92 17.88 -11.75
C PHE A 129 -8.10 18.84 -10.56
N LYS A 130 -9.06 19.76 -10.71
CA LYS A 130 -9.40 20.70 -9.62
C LYS A 130 -9.96 19.93 -8.43
N PHE A 131 -9.44 20.21 -7.24
CA PHE A 131 -9.98 19.62 -6.03
C PHE A 131 -11.29 20.32 -5.61
N LYS A 132 -12.20 19.53 -5.05
CA LYS A 132 -13.49 19.98 -4.48
C LYS A 132 -13.59 19.58 -3.00
N ILE A 133 -12.82 18.57 -2.57
CA ILE A 133 -12.86 17.98 -1.24
C ILE A 133 -11.53 18.32 -0.55
N SER A 134 -11.58 19.14 0.49
CA SER A 134 -10.39 19.60 1.23
C SER A 134 -9.99 18.64 2.34
N ASN A 135 -10.90 17.80 2.83
CA ASN A 135 -10.66 16.86 3.92
C ASN A 135 -11.13 15.47 3.52
N TRP A 136 -10.28 14.44 3.69
CA TRP A 136 -10.62 13.05 3.40
C TRP A 136 -11.79 12.54 4.25
N GLU A 137 -12.03 13.12 5.43
CA GLU A 137 -13.17 12.77 6.27
C GLU A 137 -14.52 13.07 5.61
N ASN A 138 -14.54 13.93 4.60
CA ASN A 138 -15.75 14.34 3.89
C ASN A 138 -16.04 13.51 2.63
N ILE A 139 -15.22 12.49 2.31
CA ILE A 139 -15.51 11.59 1.19
C ILE A 139 -16.76 10.74 1.49
N SER A 140 -17.51 10.38 0.46
CA SER A 140 -18.62 9.44 0.58
C SER A 140 -18.12 7.99 0.62
N TYR A 141 -18.97 7.06 1.03
CA TYR A 141 -18.68 5.61 0.98
C TYR A 141 -18.41 5.13 -0.46
N VAL A 142 -19.12 5.68 -1.44
CA VAL A 142 -18.90 5.36 -2.87
C VAL A 142 -17.51 5.81 -3.32
N GLN A 143 -17.09 7.01 -2.92
CA GLN A 143 -15.74 7.49 -3.22
C GLN A 143 -14.66 6.64 -2.54
N ALA A 144 -14.89 6.23 -1.28
CA ALA A 144 -14.00 5.31 -0.58
C ALA A 144 -13.88 3.97 -1.32
N PHE A 145 -15.01 3.40 -1.77
CA PHE A 145 -15.03 2.16 -2.55
C PHE A 145 -14.28 2.30 -3.89
N ILE A 146 -14.47 3.42 -4.62
CA ILE A 146 -13.75 3.68 -5.87
C ILE A 146 -12.24 3.76 -5.62
N ILE A 147 -11.78 4.42 -4.54
CA ILE A 147 -10.36 4.43 -4.16
C ILE A 147 -9.87 3.01 -3.87
N GLY A 148 -10.71 2.18 -3.24
CA GLY A 148 -10.44 0.77 -3.01
C GLY A 148 -10.29 -0.04 -4.31
N LEU A 149 -11.07 0.26 -5.34
CA LEU A 149 -10.88 -0.33 -6.68
C LEU A 149 -9.55 0.09 -7.31
N PHE A 150 -9.16 1.37 -7.17
CA PHE A 150 -7.82 1.80 -7.59
C PHE A 150 -6.73 1.06 -6.81
N GLN A 151 -6.93 0.76 -5.53
CA GLN A 151 -5.97 0.01 -4.72
C GLN A 151 -5.70 -1.39 -5.26
N VAL A 152 -6.67 -2.04 -5.92
CA VAL A 152 -6.47 -3.34 -6.60
C VAL A 152 -5.36 -3.27 -7.65
N LEU A 153 -5.19 -2.13 -8.32
CA LEU A 153 -4.13 -1.94 -9.31
C LEU A 153 -2.73 -2.00 -8.70
N ALA A 154 -2.61 -1.90 -7.38
CA ALA A 154 -1.33 -2.04 -6.68
C ALA A 154 -0.71 -3.44 -6.79
N PHE A 155 -1.49 -4.46 -7.14
CA PHE A 155 -0.97 -5.80 -7.42
C PHE A 155 -0.16 -5.86 -8.73
N ILE A 156 -0.29 -4.87 -9.60
CA ILE A 156 0.57 -4.74 -10.77
C ILE A 156 1.93 -4.18 -10.32
N PRO A 157 3.03 -4.92 -10.50
CA PRO A 157 4.36 -4.46 -10.10
C PRO A 157 4.70 -3.13 -10.75
N GLY A 158 5.31 -2.24 -9.98
CA GLY A 158 5.60 -0.88 -10.46
C GLY A 158 4.48 0.15 -10.28
N ALA A 159 3.22 -0.29 -10.06
CA ALA A 159 2.08 0.61 -9.94
C ALA A 159 2.11 1.51 -8.68
N SER A 160 2.82 1.12 -7.64
CA SER A 160 2.84 1.77 -6.32
C SER A 160 1.47 1.84 -5.64
N ARG A 161 1.29 1.17 -4.50
CA ARG A 161 0.04 1.21 -3.75
C ARG A 161 -0.33 2.66 -3.36
N ALA A 162 0.63 3.42 -2.86
CA ALA A 162 0.43 4.85 -2.58
C ALA A 162 0.08 5.62 -3.85
N GLY A 163 0.76 5.34 -4.97
CA GLY A 163 0.52 5.97 -6.26
C GLY A 163 -0.91 5.78 -6.76
N VAL A 164 -1.40 4.54 -6.81
CA VAL A 164 -2.75 4.26 -7.33
C VAL A 164 -3.86 4.79 -6.42
N THR A 165 -3.72 4.70 -5.10
CA THR A 165 -4.73 5.23 -4.17
C THR A 165 -4.79 6.75 -4.19
N ILE A 166 -3.64 7.43 -4.26
CA ILE A 166 -3.58 8.89 -4.45
C ILE A 166 -4.17 9.27 -5.80
N THR A 167 -3.86 8.55 -6.88
CA THR A 167 -4.43 8.78 -8.21
C THR A 167 -5.95 8.72 -8.19
N GLY A 168 -6.53 7.64 -7.61
CA GLY A 168 -7.97 7.50 -7.46
C GLY A 168 -8.60 8.64 -6.66
N ALA A 169 -7.98 9.01 -5.53
CA ALA A 169 -8.43 10.12 -4.70
C ALA A 169 -8.38 11.46 -5.44
N ARG A 170 -7.31 11.71 -6.23
CA ARG A 170 -7.16 12.92 -7.03
C ARG A 170 -8.22 13.02 -8.16
N PHE A 171 -8.50 11.93 -8.87
CA PHE A 171 -9.58 11.90 -9.86
C PHE A 171 -10.96 12.20 -9.26
N LEU A 172 -11.19 11.82 -8.02
CA LEU A 172 -12.41 12.14 -7.28
C LEU A 172 -12.43 13.57 -6.73
N GLY A 173 -11.40 14.36 -6.98
CA GLY A 173 -11.31 15.77 -6.57
C GLY A 173 -10.90 15.97 -5.11
N ILE A 174 -10.23 15.02 -4.49
CA ILE A 174 -9.66 15.17 -3.14
C ILE A 174 -8.32 15.91 -3.28
N ASN A 175 -8.01 16.83 -2.36
CA ASN A 175 -6.74 17.55 -2.40
C ASN A 175 -5.53 16.64 -2.12
N ARG A 176 -4.32 17.10 -2.47
CA ARG A 176 -3.07 16.31 -2.36
C ARG A 176 -2.83 15.79 -0.93
N SER A 177 -2.91 16.66 0.06
CA SER A 177 -2.65 16.32 1.47
C SER A 177 -3.63 15.26 1.99
N SER A 178 -4.94 15.46 1.76
CA SER A 178 -5.97 14.49 2.18
C SER A 178 -5.87 13.17 1.42
N SER A 179 -5.49 13.19 0.13
CA SER A 179 -5.23 11.97 -0.66
C SER A 179 -4.06 11.17 -0.06
N ALA A 180 -2.98 11.85 0.33
CA ALA A 180 -1.83 11.21 0.96
C ALA A 180 -2.18 10.63 2.34
N ILE A 181 -2.88 11.38 3.20
CA ILE A 181 -3.29 10.90 4.53
C ILE A 181 -4.21 9.68 4.39
N PHE A 182 -5.20 9.72 3.49
CA PHE A 182 -6.11 8.60 3.28
C PHE A 182 -5.36 7.37 2.74
N SER A 183 -4.45 7.55 1.79
CA SER A 183 -3.57 6.49 1.28
C SER A 183 -2.72 5.86 2.39
N MET A 184 -2.13 6.66 3.29
CA MET A 184 -1.38 6.17 4.44
C MET A 184 -2.27 5.41 5.42
N LEU A 185 -3.50 5.86 5.69
CA LEU A 185 -4.46 5.13 6.53
C LEU A 185 -4.83 3.78 5.92
N LEU A 186 -5.01 3.69 4.60
CA LEU A 186 -5.28 2.44 3.89
C LEU A 186 -4.10 1.47 3.94
N SER A 187 -2.86 1.95 4.11
CA SER A 187 -1.70 1.07 4.21
C SER A 187 -1.76 0.16 5.43
N ILE A 188 -2.32 0.63 6.53
CA ILE A 188 -2.34 -0.10 7.79
C ILE A 188 -3.04 -1.46 7.63
N PRO A 189 -4.33 -1.54 7.24
CA PRO A 189 -5.02 -2.81 7.07
C PRO A 189 -4.43 -3.67 5.93
N ILE A 190 -3.90 -3.08 4.87
CA ILE A 190 -3.32 -3.83 3.75
C ILE A 190 -2.00 -4.49 4.13
N ILE A 191 -1.09 -3.78 4.80
CA ILE A 191 0.17 -4.37 5.26
C ILE A 191 -0.11 -5.46 6.29
N LEU A 192 -1.08 -5.26 7.20
CA LEU A 192 -1.49 -6.30 8.14
C LEU A 192 -2.05 -7.53 7.43
N ALA A 193 -2.89 -7.37 6.41
CA ALA A 193 -3.41 -8.47 5.63
C ALA A 193 -2.30 -9.23 4.88
N SER A 194 -1.35 -8.51 4.28
CA SER A 194 -0.19 -9.11 3.61
C SER A 194 0.68 -9.91 4.60
N LEU A 195 0.93 -9.37 5.79
CA LEU A 195 1.65 -10.07 6.86
C LEU A 195 0.99 -11.39 7.24
N VAL A 196 -0.33 -11.38 7.41
CA VAL A 196 -1.09 -12.59 7.77
C VAL A 196 -0.98 -13.64 6.65
N LEU A 197 -1.20 -13.24 5.40
CA LEU A 197 -1.11 -14.17 4.24
C LEU A 197 0.29 -14.77 4.11
N THR A 198 1.33 -13.95 4.17
CA THR A 198 2.72 -14.44 4.09
C THR A 198 3.09 -15.34 5.26
N SER A 199 2.61 -15.04 6.48
CA SER A 199 2.87 -15.89 7.64
C SER A 199 2.21 -17.26 7.49
N ILE A 200 0.99 -17.33 6.96
CA ILE A 200 0.30 -18.59 6.67
C ILE A 200 1.06 -19.39 5.61
N ASP A 201 1.51 -18.75 4.53
CA ASP A 201 2.25 -19.39 3.46
C ASP A 201 3.58 -20.00 3.96
N LEU A 202 4.30 -19.27 4.83
CA LEU A 202 5.53 -19.75 5.46
C LEU A 202 5.30 -20.97 6.36
N ILE A 203 4.21 -21.01 7.13
CA ILE A 203 3.89 -22.14 7.98
C ILE A 203 3.59 -23.37 7.10
N ASN A 204 2.75 -23.21 6.08
CA ASN A 204 2.38 -24.30 5.19
C ASN A 204 3.61 -24.84 4.41
N SER A 205 4.51 -23.98 3.96
CA SER A 205 5.71 -24.39 3.25
C SER A 205 6.74 -25.11 4.15
N SER A 206 6.82 -24.78 5.43
CA SER A 206 7.68 -25.47 6.38
C SER A 206 7.16 -26.87 6.75
N GLU A 207 5.85 -27.06 6.78
CA GLU A 207 5.24 -28.40 7.03
C GLU A 207 5.40 -29.38 5.85
N MET A 208 5.52 -28.89 4.61
CA MET A 208 5.76 -29.74 3.43
C MET A 208 7.22 -30.25 3.31
N ASN A 209 8.15 -29.73 4.09
CA ASN A 209 9.56 -30.10 4.08
C ASN A 209 9.97 -31.02 5.26
N ILE A 210 9.02 -31.56 6.03
CA ILE A 210 9.21 -32.58 7.08
C ILE A 210 8.64 -33.92 6.59
#